data_17994962514a1b0e11cb2f3e0bc63398
#
_entry.id   17994962514a1b0e11cb2f3e0bc63398
#
_cell.length_a   1.000
_cell.length_b   1.000
_cell.length_c   1.000
_cell.angle_alpha   90.00
_cell.angle_beta   90.00
_cell.angle_gamma   90.00
#
_symmetry.space_group_name_H-M   'P 1'
#
loop_
_entity.id
_entity.type
_entity.pdbx_description
1 polymer ?
#
loop_
_entity_poly.entity_id
_entity_poly.type
_entity_poly.pdbx_seq_one_letter_code
_entity_poly.pdbx_strand_id
1 'polypeptide(L)'
;MRDSLHSDSSTAAPPWQASLRLGFARDAGVTRLMRNAHRGPLRVQKALYPEGPGVCHVLVIHPPGGVVGGDRLEIEFDVADHCRVLATTPGAGKWYRANGRVSQQAVRLRVGAGAALEWLPQETIFYDAACVELEHEVELAADATYLGSEILCFGRRAAGETFASGSVQQRTRIRQGGRVLWWEQGPITAQGLASPLGLDRHSVCATFLAVGRALPAVLQQSLRAADPLIHVSQVKSVFVARHIGDDSEAARAAMLRVWQALRPHLLGRPACIPRIWHT
;
A
#
# COMPACT_ATOMS: atom_id res chain seq x y z
N MET A 1 -51.80 -8.77 31.21
CA MET A 1 -50.42 -8.35 31.28
C MET A 1 -49.71 -8.97 30.08
N ARG A 2 -49.55 -8.24 29.01
CA ARG A 2 -48.90 -8.72 27.77
C ARG A 2 -47.59 -7.97 27.63
N ASP A 3 -46.49 -8.68 27.88
CA ASP A 3 -45.16 -8.21 27.60
C ASP A 3 -44.91 -8.19 26.08
N SER A 4 -44.84 -7.02 25.54
CA SER A 4 -44.43 -6.80 24.16
C SER A 4 -42.90 -6.82 24.12
N LEU A 5 -42.30 -7.91 23.71
CA LEU A 5 -40.90 -8.01 23.33
C LEU A 5 -40.71 -7.17 22.06
N HIS A 6 -40.18 -5.98 22.22
CA HIS A 6 -39.64 -5.21 21.11
C HIS A 6 -38.35 -5.90 20.67
N SER A 7 -38.40 -6.63 19.58
CA SER A 7 -37.23 -7.07 18.84
C SER A 7 -36.65 -5.86 18.12
N ASP A 8 -35.67 -5.25 18.75
CA ASP A 8 -34.87 -4.18 18.13
C ASP A 8 -33.98 -4.81 17.04
N SER A 9 -34.53 -4.97 15.85
CA SER A 9 -33.77 -5.33 14.67
C SER A 9 -32.98 -4.09 14.25
N SER A 10 -31.83 -3.87 14.89
CA SER A 10 -30.83 -2.91 14.43
C SER A 10 -30.43 -3.29 13.01
N THR A 11 -31.07 -2.72 12.02
CA THR A 11 -30.67 -2.82 10.61
C THR A 11 -29.37 -2.05 10.45
N ALA A 12 -28.25 -2.75 10.65
CA ALA A 12 -26.93 -2.19 10.35
C ALA A 12 -26.91 -1.65 8.92
N ALA A 13 -26.46 -0.42 8.75
CA ALA A 13 -26.33 0.19 7.43
C ALA A 13 -25.61 -0.75 6.45
N PRO A 14 -26.02 -0.77 5.17
CA PRO A 14 -25.35 -1.62 4.19
C PRO A 14 -23.88 -1.23 4.05
N PRO A 15 -22.97 -2.21 3.87
CA PRO A 15 -21.55 -1.94 3.73
C PRO A 15 -21.27 -1.13 2.46
N TRP A 16 -20.27 -0.27 2.52
CA TRP A 16 -19.90 0.56 1.39
C TRP A 16 -19.13 -0.25 0.35
N GLN A 17 -19.50 0.00 -0.91
CA GLN A 17 -18.77 -0.49 -2.07
C GLN A 17 -18.11 0.71 -2.74
N ALA A 18 -16.80 0.83 -2.60
CA ALA A 18 -16.04 1.92 -3.16
C ALA A 18 -15.11 1.43 -4.26
N SER A 19 -15.07 2.13 -5.38
CA SER A 19 -14.12 1.82 -6.45
C SER A 19 -13.48 3.09 -7.01
N LEU A 20 -12.20 2.97 -7.39
CA LEU A 20 -11.42 4.01 -8.06
C LEU A 20 -10.68 3.38 -9.23
N ARG A 21 -10.91 3.88 -10.45
CA ARG A 21 -10.25 3.43 -11.66
C ARG A 21 -9.56 4.60 -12.34
N LEU A 22 -8.23 4.56 -12.37
CA LEU A 22 -7.39 5.57 -13.00
C LEU A 22 -6.73 5.01 -14.24
N GLY A 23 -6.67 5.83 -15.31
CA GLY A 23 -5.95 5.50 -16.54
C GLY A 23 -5.00 6.64 -16.87
N PHE A 24 -3.75 6.30 -17.15
CA PHE A 24 -2.71 7.26 -17.50
C PHE A 24 -2.22 6.99 -18.92
N ALA A 25 -2.01 8.06 -19.69
CA ALA A 25 -1.43 7.98 -21.01
C ALA A 25 -0.38 9.08 -21.22
N ARG A 26 0.56 8.82 -22.12
CA ARG A 26 1.56 9.80 -22.51
C ARG A 26 1.08 10.58 -23.72
N ASP A 27 1.00 11.91 -23.58
CA ASP A 27 0.60 12.84 -24.61
C ASP A 27 1.63 13.96 -24.72
N ALA A 28 2.26 14.11 -25.88
CA ALA A 28 3.29 15.12 -26.14
C ALA A 28 4.38 15.23 -25.05
N GLY A 29 4.85 14.08 -24.55
CA GLY A 29 5.88 14.03 -23.49
C GLY A 29 5.35 14.18 -22.05
N VAL A 30 4.08 14.47 -21.87
CA VAL A 30 3.39 14.65 -20.57
C VAL A 30 2.69 13.33 -20.17
N THR A 31 2.88 12.86 -18.94
CA THR A 31 2.06 11.80 -18.37
C THR A 31 0.75 12.39 -17.88
N ARG A 32 -0.38 12.07 -18.52
CA ARG A 32 -1.70 12.62 -18.19
C ARG A 32 -2.60 11.59 -17.52
N LEU A 33 -3.35 12.02 -16.52
CA LEU A 33 -4.49 11.28 -15.98
C LEU A 33 -5.67 11.43 -16.96
N MET A 34 -5.89 10.41 -17.80
CA MET A 34 -6.93 10.42 -18.85
C MET A 34 -8.27 9.86 -18.36
N ARG A 35 -8.23 8.93 -17.43
CA ARG A 35 -9.43 8.35 -16.82
C ARG A 35 -9.37 8.50 -15.31
N ASN A 36 -10.41 9.09 -14.74
CA ASN A 36 -10.62 9.21 -13.30
C ASN A 36 -12.08 8.88 -13.02
N ALA A 37 -12.38 7.60 -12.84
CA ALA A 37 -13.71 7.10 -12.56
C ALA A 37 -13.76 6.53 -11.13
N HIS A 38 -14.75 6.95 -10.36
CA HIS A 38 -14.91 6.48 -9.00
C HIS A 38 -16.37 6.23 -8.64
N ARG A 39 -16.58 5.35 -7.68
CA ARG A 39 -17.86 5.10 -7.01
C ARG A 39 -17.63 5.09 -5.51
N GLY A 40 -18.55 5.65 -4.75
CA GLY A 40 -18.44 5.77 -3.30
C GLY A 40 -17.35 6.74 -2.87
N PRO A 41 -16.74 6.55 -1.70
CA PRO A 41 -15.84 7.53 -1.09
C PRO A 41 -14.43 7.58 -1.67
N LEU A 42 -13.94 6.55 -2.39
CA LEU A 42 -12.62 6.60 -3.01
C LEU A 42 -12.56 7.62 -4.15
N ARG A 43 -11.54 8.47 -4.15
CA ARG A 43 -11.36 9.49 -5.20
C ARG A 43 -9.94 9.99 -5.33
N VAL A 44 -9.66 10.66 -6.45
CA VAL A 44 -8.51 11.53 -6.68
C VAL A 44 -9.02 12.90 -7.09
N GLN A 45 -8.51 13.98 -6.48
CA GLN A 45 -8.96 15.34 -6.79
C GLN A 45 -8.43 15.81 -8.13
N LYS A 46 -7.11 15.86 -8.28
CA LYS A 46 -6.42 16.27 -9.51
C LYS A 46 -5.05 15.62 -9.61
N ALA A 47 -4.53 15.55 -10.83
CA ALA A 47 -3.13 15.23 -11.08
C ALA A 47 -2.22 16.39 -10.67
N LEU A 48 -1.07 16.08 -10.07
CA LEU A 48 -0.04 17.04 -9.66
C LEU A 48 1.26 16.74 -10.41
N TYR A 49 2.09 17.75 -10.62
CA TYR A 49 3.34 17.63 -11.40
C TYR A 49 4.52 18.34 -10.71
N PRO A 50 4.86 17.99 -9.45
CA PRO A 50 5.94 18.68 -8.72
C PRO A 50 7.31 18.46 -9.34
N GLU A 51 7.45 17.42 -10.17
CA GLU A 51 8.70 17.07 -10.86
C GLU A 51 8.71 17.45 -12.35
N GLY A 52 7.74 18.28 -12.78
CA GLY A 52 7.50 18.58 -14.17
C GLY A 52 6.59 17.58 -14.88
N PRO A 53 6.21 17.83 -16.14
CA PRO A 53 5.11 17.17 -16.83
C PRO A 53 5.34 15.66 -17.09
N GLY A 54 6.59 15.21 -17.02
CA GLY A 54 6.93 13.81 -17.29
C GLY A 54 6.51 12.83 -16.17
N VAL A 55 6.22 13.31 -14.95
CA VAL A 55 5.80 12.47 -13.81
C VAL A 55 4.48 12.99 -13.24
N CYS A 56 3.46 12.17 -13.29
CA CYS A 56 2.14 12.48 -12.73
C CYS A 56 2.04 11.95 -11.30
N HIS A 57 1.80 12.84 -10.35
CA HIS A 57 1.49 12.47 -8.97
C HIS A 57 -0.02 12.46 -8.74
N VAL A 58 -0.53 11.43 -8.06
CA VAL A 58 -1.93 11.33 -7.65
C VAL A 58 -2.04 10.99 -6.17
N LEU A 59 -3.00 11.64 -5.49
CA LEU A 59 -3.34 11.38 -4.10
C LEU A 59 -4.65 10.60 -4.06
N VAL A 60 -4.57 9.33 -3.65
CA VAL A 60 -5.75 8.49 -3.43
C VAL A 60 -6.34 8.85 -2.07
N ILE A 61 -7.58 9.30 -2.08
CA ILE A 61 -8.27 9.82 -0.90
C ILE A 61 -9.44 8.91 -0.57
N HIS A 62 -9.56 8.56 0.70
CA HIS A 62 -10.73 7.93 1.30
C HIS A 62 -11.25 8.85 2.41
N PRO A 63 -12.17 9.81 2.11
CA PRO A 63 -12.62 10.83 3.05
C PRO A 63 -13.23 10.33 4.37
N PRO A 64 -13.91 9.17 4.41
CA PRO A 64 -14.35 8.60 5.69
C PRO A 64 -13.19 8.36 6.64
N GLY A 65 -13.45 8.47 7.94
CA GLY A 65 -12.43 8.30 8.98
C GLY A 65 -11.76 6.93 9.05
N GLY A 66 -12.36 5.90 8.42
CA GLY A 66 -11.83 4.54 8.31
C GLY A 66 -12.79 3.59 7.63
N VAL A 67 -12.41 2.34 7.54
CA VAL A 67 -13.14 1.22 6.92
C VAL A 67 -13.78 0.38 8.01
N VAL A 68 -15.06 0.05 7.86
CA VAL A 68 -15.81 -0.78 8.81
C VAL A 68 -16.06 -2.17 8.24
N GLY A 69 -16.40 -3.13 9.11
CA GLY A 69 -16.64 -4.51 8.70
C GLY A 69 -17.71 -4.62 7.61
N GLY A 70 -17.36 -5.28 6.52
CA GLY A 70 -18.18 -5.44 5.32
C GLY A 70 -17.90 -4.46 4.19
N ASP A 71 -17.19 -3.35 4.43
CA ASP A 71 -16.80 -2.42 3.38
C ASP A 71 -15.81 -3.06 2.40
N ARG A 72 -15.94 -2.68 1.13
CA ARG A 72 -15.06 -3.14 0.06
C ARG A 72 -14.49 -1.95 -0.73
N LEU A 73 -13.17 -1.90 -0.81
CA LEU A 73 -12.42 -0.89 -1.55
C LEU A 73 -11.73 -1.54 -2.75
N GLU A 74 -11.98 -1.05 -3.95
CA GLU A 74 -11.33 -1.50 -5.18
C GLU A 74 -10.55 -0.34 -5.82
N ILE A 75 -9.26 -0.53 -6.07
CA ILE A 75 -8.37 0.45 -6.69
C ILE A 75 -7.73 -0.19 -7.89
N GLU A 76 -7.94 0.39 -9.07
CA GLU A 76 -7.39 -0.10 -10.33
C GLU A 76 -6.64 1.03 -11.04
N PHE A 77 -5.37 0.77 -11.41
CA PHE A 77 -4.57 1.68 -12.22
C PHE A 77 -4.15 1.00 -13.52
N ASP A 78 -4.36 1.71 -14.62
CA ASP A 78 -3.83 1.37 -15.93
C ASP A 78 -2.81 2.45 -16.34
N VAL A 79 -1.52 2.14 -16.21
CA VAL A 79 -0.42 3.03 -16.57
C VAL A 79 0.07 2.61 -17.95
N ALA A 80 -0.31 3.35 -18.98
CA ALA A 80 0.08 3.05 -20.36
C ALA A 80 1.58 3.23 -20.60
N ASP A 81 2.05 2.79 -21.77
CA ASP A 81 3.46 2.78 -22.13
C ASP A 81 4.15 4.13 -21.93
N HIS A 82 5.39 4.08 -21.44
CA HIS A 82 6.26 5.23 -21.19
C HIS A 82 5.72 6.27 -20.20
N CYS A 83 4.61 6.01 -19.52
CA CYS A 83 4.11 6.86 -18.45
C CYS A 83 4.93 6.72 -17.18
N ARG A 84 4.98 7.78 -16.37
CA ARG A 84 5.58 7.76 -15.03
C ARG A 84 4.57 8.30 -14.03
N VAL A 85 4.22 7.48 -13.06
CA VAL A 85 3.18 7.79 -12.07
C VAL A 85 3.71 7.55 -10.67
N LEU A 86 3.48 8.50 -9.78
CA LEU A 86 3.60 8.31 -8.34
C LEU A 86 2.21 8.42 -7.72
N ALA A 87 1.81 7.40 -6.99
CA ALA A 87 0.56 7.35 -6.27
C ALA A 87 0.80 7.17 -4.77
N THR A 88 0.12 7.97 -3.97
CA THR A 88 0.20 7.92 -2.50
C THR A 88 -1.14 8.26 -1.87
N THR A 89 -1.22 8.17 -0.54
CA THR A 89 -2.37 8.64 0.25
C THR A 89 -1.96 9.85 1.11
N PRO A 90 -2.90 10.74 1.48
CA PRO A 90 -2.57 11.90 2.31
C PRO A 90 -2.26 11.55 3.77
N GLY A 91 -2.76 10.41 4.25
CA GLY A 91 -2.58 9.94 5.61
C GLY A 91 -2.86 8.45 5.73
N ALA A 92 -2.77 7.92 6.95
CA ALA A 92 -2.96 6.52 7.24
C ALA A 92 -4.39 6.04 6.97
N GLY A 93 -4.51 4.85 6.37
CA GLY A 93 -5.76 4.10 6.29
C GLY A 93 -6.09 3.44 7.62
N LYS A 94 -7.33 3.53 8.10
CA LYS A 94 -7.77 2.94 9.36
C LYS A 94 -8.80 1.86 9.10
N TRP A 95 -8.60 0.70 9.73
CA TRP A 95 -9.49 -0.45 9.65
C TRP A 95 -10.05 -0.72 11.04
N TYR A 96 -11.33 -0.43 11.21
CA TYR A 96 -11.96 -0.50 12.52
C TYR A 96 -12.26 -1.94 12.93
N ARG A 97 -12.58 -2.13 14.20
CA ARG A 97 -13.09 -3.38 14.76
C ARG A 97 -14.19 -3.96 13.86
N ALA A 98 -14.06 -5.23 13.55
CA ALA A 98 -15.08 -5.94 12.78
C ALA A 98 -16.41 -6.04 13.56
N ASN A 99 -17.50 -5.95 12.82
CA ASN A 99 -18.87 -6.11 13.32
C ASN A 99 -19.46 -7.47 12.90
N GLY A 100 -18.62 -8.51 12.90
CA GLY A 100 -18.95 -9.84 12.39
C GLY A 100 -18.80 -9.99 10.88
N ARG A 101 -18.29 -8.95 10.16
CA ARG A 101 -18.07 -8.97 8.71
C ARG A 101 -16.62 -8.66 8.38
N VAL A 102 -16.11 -9.29 7.33
CA VAL A 102 -14.78 -9.02 6.79
C VAL A 102 -14.84 -7.79 5.90
N SER A 103 -13.91 -6.86 6.08
CA SER A 103 -13.70 -5.75 5.17
C SER A 103 -12.57 -6.07 4.18
N GLN A 104 -12.65 -5.51 2.97
CA GLN A 104 -11.77 -5.92 1.87
C GLN A 104 -11.15 -4.72 1.17
N GLN A 105 -9.88 -4.85 0.78
CA GLN A 105 -9.25 -3.96 -0.19
C GLN A 105 -8.57 -4.76 -1.29
N ALA A 106 -8.87 -4.41 -2.53
CA ALA A 106 -8.17 -4.95 -3.69
C ALA A 106 -7.51 -3.81 -4.48
N VAL A 107 -6.20 -3.90 -4.64
CA VAL A 107 -5.39 -2.98 -5.45
C VAL A 107 -4.85 -3.73 -6.65
N ARG A 108 -5.19 -3.29 -7.87
CA ARG A 108 -4.76 -3.89 -9.14
C ARG A 108 -4.06 -2.85 -9.99
N LEU A 109 -2.79 -3.06 -10.26
CA LEU A 109 -1.91 -2.12 -10.93
C LEU A 109 -1.37 -2.76 -12.20
N ARG A 110 -1.63 -2.14 -13.36
CA ARG A 110 -1.07 -2.55 -14.66
C ARG A 110 -0.10 -1.49 -15.14
N VAL A 111 1.10 -1.91 -15.52
CA VAL A 111 2.18 -1.01 -15.92
C VAL A 111 2.70 -1.44 -17.28
N GLY A 112 2.53 -0.58 -18.28
CA GLY A 112 2.89 -0.79 -19.68
C GLY A 112 4.39 -0.75 -19.96
N ALA A 113 4.76 -0.93 -21.22
CA ALA A 113 6.14 -0.99 -21.66
C ALA A 113 6.87 0.36 -21.40
N GLY A 114 8.10 0.30 -20.87
CA GLY A 114 8.90 1.47 -20.53
C GLY A 114 8.27 2.41 -19.51
N ALA A 115 7.14 2.02 -18.90
CA ALA A 115 6.46 2.80 -17.89
C ALA A 115 7.01 2.54 -16.49
N ALA A 116 6.73 3.46 -15.57
CA ALA A 116 7.09 3.32 -14.17
C ALA A 116 5.93 3.72 -13.25
N LEU A 117 5.69 2.90 -12.24
CA LEU A 117 4.71 3.17 -11.19
C LEU A 117 5.38 3.11 -9.81
N GLU A 118 5.19 4.16 -9.04
CA GLU A 118 5.53 4.24 -7.63
C GLU A 118 4.23 4.20 -6.82
N TRP A 119 3.98 3.12 -6.07
CA TRP A 119 2.83 2.95 -5.19
C TRP A 119 3.29 3.07 -3.73
N LEU A 120 3.10 4.24 -3.14
CA LEU A 120 3.67 4.61 -1.84
C LEU A 120 2.57 5.15 -0.90
N PRO A 121 1.60 4.34 -0.50
CA PRO A 121 0.60 4.75 0.48
C PRO A 121 1.25 5.00 1.84
N GLN A 122 0.58 5.80 2.68
CA GLN A 122 0.91 5.93 4.10
C GLN A 122 0.52 4.66 4.85
N GLU A 123 0.64 4.66 6.16
CA GLU A 123 0.41 3.51 7.04
C GLU A 123 -1.02 2.95 6.91
N THR A 124 -1.14 1.67 7.13
CA THR A 124 -2.41 0.96 7.30
C THR A 124 -2.53 0.52 8.76
N ILE A 125 -3.50 1.06 9.48
CA ILE A 125 -3.68 0.83 10.92
C ILE A 125 -4.89 -0.09 11.14
N PHE A 126 -4.64 -1.27 11.70
CA PHE A 126 -5.69 -2.20 12.10
C PHE A 126 -6.00 -2.04 13.58
N TYR A 127 -7.24 -1.71 13.89
CA TYR A 127 -7.73 -1.67 15.26
C TYR A 127 -7.89 -3.08 15.82
N ASP A 128 -7.92 -3.21 17.12
CA ASP A 128 -8.20 -4.51 17.73
C ASP A 128 -9.51 -5.11 17.21
N ALA A 129 -9.52 -6.43 17.01
CA ALA A 129 -10.61 -7.19 16.41
C ALA A 129 -10.98 -6.78 14.95
N ALA A 130 -10.10 -6.12 14.21
CA ALA A 130 -10.30 -5.93 12.78
C ALA A 130 -10.19 -7.28 12.05
N CYS A 131 -11.10 -7.52 11.07
CA CYS A 131 -11.06 -8.66 10.17
C CYS A 131 -10.99 -8.14 8.74
N VAL A 132 -9.84 -8.33 8.09
CA VAL A 132 -9.51 -7.65 6.83
C VAL A 132 -8.90 -8.60 5.83
N GLU A 133 -9.26 -8.44 4.56
CA GLU A 133 -8.59 -9.06 3.42
C GLU A 133 -7.93 -7.97 2.56
N LEU A 134 -6.62 -8.07 2.39
CA LEU A 134 -5.81 -7.20 1.53
C LEU A 134 -5.30 -7.97 0.34
N GLU A 135 -5.64 -7.51 -0.84
CA GLU A 135 -5.13 -8.04 -2.11
C GLU A 135 -4.37 -6.95 -2.85
N HIS A 136 -3.12 -7.25 -3.23
CA HIS A 136 -2.28 -6.36 -4.01
C HIS A 136 -1.71 -7.11 -5.22
N GLU A 137 -2.17 -6.74 -6.42
CA GLU A 137 -1.76 -7.36 -7.68
C GLU A 137 -1.08 -6.34 -8.58
N VAL A 138 0.10 -6.69 -9.07
CA VAL A 138 0.88 -5.86 -10.00
C VAL A 138 1.20 -6.67 -11.25
N GLU A 139 0.78 -6.18 -12.39
CA GLU A 139 1.09 -6.76 -13.70
C GLU A 139 2.01 -5.79 -14.47
N LEU A 140 3.21 -6.24 -14.79
CA LEU A 140 4.25 -5.44 -15.43
C LEU A 140 4.53 -5.95 -16.85
N ALA A 141 4.69 -5.01 -17.78
CA ALA A 141 5.35 -5.30 -19.04
C ALA A 141 6.84 -5.66 -18.80
N ALA A 142 7.50 -6.26 -19.79
CA ALA A 142 8.83 -6.85 -19.63
C ALA A 142 9.90 -5.85 -19.16
N ASP A 143 9.78 -4.59 -19.55
CA ASP A 143 10.71 -3.48 -19.23
C ASP A 143 10.10 -2.42 -18.31
N ALA A 144 8.93 -2.69 -17.75
CA ALA A 144 8.27 -1.82 -16.79
C ALA A 144 9.02 -1.79 -15.44
N THR A 145 8.92 -0.66 -14.75
CA THR A 145 9.50 -0.47 -13.43
C THR A 145 8.40 -0.28 -12.37
N TYR A 146 8.54 -0.95 -11.24
CA TYR A 146 7.64 -0.83 -10.11
C TYR A 146 8.41 -0.60 -8.81
N LEU A 147 7.93 0.35 -8.01
CA LEU A 147 8.34 0.56 -6.63
C LEU A 147 7.07 0.60 -5.77
N GLY A 148 6.99 -0.26 -4.78
CA GLY A 148 5.83 -0.31 -3.87
C GLY A 148 6.26 -0.38 -2.42
N SER A 149 5.56 0.35 -1.56
CA SER A 149 5.75 0.34 -0.11
C SER A 149 4.44 0.01 0.58
N GLU A 150 4.53 -0.73 1.65
CA GLU A 150 3.42 -1.04 2.56
C GLU A 150 3.92 -0.97 4.00
N ILE A 151 3.15 -0.30 4.86
CA ILE A 151 3.44 -0.20 6.30
C ILE A 151 2.17 -0.63 7.04
N LEU A 152 2.24 -1.73 7.77
CA LEU A 152 1.12 -2.31 8.52
C LEU A 152 1.33 -2.10 10.01
N CYS A 153 0.34 -1.51 10.67
CA CYS A 153 0.35 -1.21 12.10
C CYS A 153 -0.80 -1.95 12.80
N PHE A 154 -0.47 -2.78 13.76
CA PHE A 154 -1.41 -3.64 14.47
C PHE A 154 -1.71 -3.07 15.87
N GLY A 155 -2.93 -2.55 16.05
CA GLY A 155 -3.35 -1.79 17.20
C GLY A 155 -2.99 -0.30 17.11
N ARG A 156 -3.68 0.53 17.93
CA ARG A 156 -3.41 1.96 18.07
C ARG A 156 -2.51 2.20 19.27
N ARG A 157 -1.23 1.89 19.17
CA ARG A 157 -0.30 1.98 20.33
C ARG A 157 -0.29 3.35 20.99
N ALA A 158 -0.34 4.44 20.22
CA ALA A 158 -0.44 5.80 20.77
C ALA A 158 -1.69 6.02 21.64
N ALA A 159 -2.73 5.21 21.47
CA ALA A 159 -3.95 5.20 22.29
C ALA A 159 -3.97 4.04 23.31
N GLY A 160 -2.86 3.33 23.50
CA GLY A 160 -2.76 2.19 24.42
C GLY A 160 -3.45 0.90 23.94
N GLU A 161 -3.89 0.85 22.68
CA GLU A 161 -4.57 -0.32 22.13
C GLU A 161 -3.57 -1.26 21.44
N THR A 162 -3.67 -2.55 21.73
CA THR A 162 -2.94 -3.63 21.07
C THR A 162 -3.87 -4.41 20.16
N PHE A 163 -3.32 -5.11 19.17
CA PHE A 163 -4.07 -6.06 18.33
C PHE A 163 -4.13 -7.41 19.01
N ALA A 164 -5.04 -7.54 20.00
CA ALA A 164 -5.20 -8.76 20.81
C ALA A 164 -6.06 -9.82 20.12
N SER A 165 -6.86 -9.44 19.14
CA SER A 165 -7.76 -10.31 18.37
C SER A 165 -7.92 -9.79 16.94
N GLY A 166 -8.56 -10.58 16.09
CA GLY A 166 -8.76 -10.24 14.69
C GLY A 166 -7.81 -10.98 13.73
N SER A 167 -7.93 -10.68 12.45
CA SER A 167 -7.14 -11.33 11.40
C SER A 167 -7.01 -10.43 10.18
N VAL A 168 -5.80 -10.32 9.65
CA VAL A 168 -5.52 -9.67 8.37
C VAL A 168 -5.02 -10.74 7.41
N GLN A 169 -5.80 -11.04 6.37
CA GLN A 169 -5.37 -11.90 5.27
C GLN A 169 -4.70 -11.04 4.22
N GLN A 170 -3.39 -11.19 4.07
CA GLN A 170 -2.61 -10.46 3.07
C GLN A 170 -2.29 -11.35 1.90
N ARG A 171 -2.43 -10.81 0.67
CA ARG A 171 -1.96 -11.43 -0.56
C ARG A 171 -1.33 -10.39 -1.47
N THR A 172 -0.04 -10.54 -1.75
CA THR A 172 0.70 -9.70 -2.69
C THR A 172 1.24 -10.55 -3.83
N ARG A 173 0.97 -10.14 -5.07
CA ARG A 173 1.44 -10.83 -6.28
C ARG A 173 1.97 -9.83 -7.28
N ILE A 174 3.20 -10.05 -7.74
CA ILE A 174 3.80 -9.28 -8.84
C ILE A 174 4.10 -10.23 -10.00
N ARG A 175 3.62 -9.88 -11.19
CA ARG A 175 3.93 -10.57 -12.46
C ARG A 175 4.65 -9.64 -13.41
N GLN A 176 5.51 -10.21 -14.24
CA GLN A 176 6.14 -9.49 -15.36
C GLN A 176 6.18 -10.39 -16.57
N GLY A 177 5.64 -9.91 -17.69
CA GLY A 177 5.51 -10.68 -18.91
C GLY A 177 4.76 -12.01 -18.69
N GLY A 178 3.72 -12.01 -17.86
CA GLY A 178 2.92 -13.19 -17.50
C GLY A 178 3.55 -14.12 -16.45
N ARG A 179 4.84 -13.94 -16.08
CA ARG A 179 5.54 -14.79 -15.11
C ARG A 179 5.44 -14.20 -13.71
N VAL A 180 5.17 -15.04 -12.69
CA VAL A 180 5.17 -14.62 -11.29
C VAL A 180 6.60 -14.37 -10.84
N LEU A 181 6.89 -13.14 -10.43
CA LEU A 181 8.16 -12.72 -9.83
C LEU A 181 8.12 -12.76 -8.31
N TRP A 182 6.98 -12.38 -7.74
CA TRP A 182 6.75 -12.32 -6.30
C TRP A 182 5.38 -12.88 -5.95
N TRP A 183 5.34 -13.69 -4.91
CA TRP A 183 4.12 -14.17 -4.30
C TRP A 183 4.31 -14.22 -2.79
N GLU A 184 3.47 -13.52 -2.09
CA GLU A 184 3.41 -13.54 -0.63
C GLU A 184 1.94 -13.63 -0.20
N GLN A 185 1.63 -14.54 0.68
CA GLN A 185 0.28 -14.75 1.19
C GLN A 185 0.34 -15.35 2.59
N GLY A 186 -0.52 -14.87 3.45
CA GLY A 186 -0.70 -15.46 4.77
C GLY A 186 -1.64 -14.66 5.66
N PRO A 187 -2.16 -15.31 6.70
CA PRO A 187 -2.88 -14.63 7.76
C PRO A 187 -1.90 -13.97 8.74
N ILE A 188 -2.19 -12.75 9.13
CA ILE A 188 -1.55 -12.08 10.26
C ILE A 188 -2.60 -12.01 11.37
N THR A 189 -2.36 -12.75 12.45
CA THR A 189 -3.25 -12.83 13.62
C THR A 189 -2.50 -12.39 14.87
N ALA A 190 -3.20 -12.14 15.96
CA ALA A 190 -2.57 -11.82 17.24
C ALA A 190 -1.54 -12.89 17.67
N GLN A 191 -1.83 -14.17 17.45
CA GLN A 191 -0.88 -15.26 17.69
C GLN A 191 0.33 -15.20 16.76
N GLY A 192 0.11 -14.87 15.47
CA GLY A 192 1.18 -14.67 14.49
C GLY A 192 2.09 -13.51 14.84
N LEU A 193 1.54 -12.41 15.34
CA LEU A 193 2.33 -11.25 15.83
C LEU A 193 3.25 -11.64 16.99
N ALA A 194 2.75 -12.47 17.91
CA ALA A 194 3.53 -12.91 19.08
C ALA A 194 4.62 -13.95 18.76
N SER A 195 4.54 -14.58 17.59
CA SER A 195 5.47 -15.64 17.18
C SER A 195 6.83 -15.05 16.75
N PRO A 196 7.96 -15.67 17.17
CA PRO A 196 9.29 -15.32 16.65
C PRO A 196 9.42 -15.52 15.11
N LEU A 197 8.59 -16.38 14.53
CA LEU A 197 8.53 -16.59 13.07
C LEU A 197 7.63 -15.57 12.37
N GLY A 198 6.89 -14.75 13.14
CA GLY A 198 6.07 -13.65 12.65
C GLY A 198 6.73 -12.30 12.92
N LEU A 199 6.12 -11.49 13.79
CA LEU A 199 6.64 -10.17 14.15
C LEU A 199 7.34 -10.11 15.52
N ASP A 200 7.59 -11.24 16.17
CA ASP A 200 8.29 -11.33 17.46
C ASP A 200 7.75 -10.33 18.50
N ARG A 201 6.43 -10.22 18.61
CA ARG A 201 5.66 -9.29 19.47
C ARG A 201 5.70 -7.82 19.04
N HIS A 202 6.35 -7.50 17.94
CA HIS A 202 6.27 -6.15 17.39
C HIS A 202 4.92 -5.89 16.75
N SER A 203 4.53 -4.63 16.69
CA SER A 203 3.22 -4.19 16.21
C SER A 203 3.25 -3.49 14.85
N VAL A 204 4.43 -3.26 14.30
CA VAL A 204 4.62 -2.59 13.01
C VAL A 204 5.53 -3.41 12.13
N CYS A 205 5.10 -3.68 10.91
CA CYS A 205 5.98 -4.19 9.86
C CYS A 205 5.84 -3.35 8.60
N ALA A 206 6.96 -3.19 7.90
CA ALA A 206 6.95 -2.52 6.60
C ALA A 206 7.69 -3.35 5.57
N THR A 207 7.20 -3.32 4.35
CA THR A 207 7.80 -4.00 3.19
C THR A 207 7.91 -3.02 2.04
N PHE A 208 9.09 -2.99 1.41
CA PHE A 208 9.32 -2.29 0.16
C PHE A 208 9.70 -3.31 -0.90
N LEU A 209 9.00 -3.30 -2.03
CA LEU A 209 9.27 -4.15 -3.18
C LEU A 209 9.64 -3.29 -4.38
N ALA A 210 10.70 -3.65 -5.10
CA ALA A 210 11.02 -3.01 -6.36
C ALA A 210 11.35 -4.02 -7.45
N VAL A 211 10.85 -3.75 -8.66
CA VAL A 211 11.12 -4.49 -9.89
C VAL A 211 11.59 -3.51 -10.96
N GLY A 212 12.65 -3.86 -11.64
CA GLY A 212 13.24 -3.02 -12.69
C GLY A 212 14.68 -3.44 -12.99
N ARG A 213 15.50 -2.46 -13.31
CA ARG A 213 16.93 -2.68 -13.55
C ARG A 213 17.61 -3.27 -12.31
N ALA A 214 18.54 -4.22 -12.50
CA ALA A 214 19.28 -4.85 -11.42
C ALA A 214 20.00 -3.80 -10.53
N LEU A 215 19.89 -3.98 -9.23
CA LEU A 215 20.52 -3.07 -8.25
C LEU A 215 21.97 -3.47 -7.99
N PRO A 216 22.92 -2.52 -8.01
CA PRO A 216 24.30 -2.77 -7.65
C PRO A 216 24.42 -3.31 -6.22
N ALA A 217 25.32 -4.27 -6.02
CA ALA A 217 25.56 -4.84 -4.68
C ALA A 217 25.99 -3.76 -3.67
N VAL A 218 26.77 -2.76 -4.11
CA VAL A 218 27.19 -1.64 -3.26
C VAL A 218 26.01 -0.83 -2.74
N LEU A 219 24.94 -0.63 -3.54
CA LEU A 219 23.75 0.06 -3.10
C LEU A 219 22.97 -0.75 -2.06
N GLN A 220 22.89 -2.06 -2.23
CA GLN A 220 22.27 -2.94 -1.24
C GLN A 220 23.05 -2.97 0.07
N GLN A 221 24.39 -2.98 0.00
CA GLN A 221 25.27 -2.91 1.18
C GLN A 221 25.15 -1.59 1.91
N SER A 222 25.10 -0.46 1.18
CA SER A 222 24.93 0.86 1.78
C SER A 222 23.60 0.98 2.52
N LEU A 223 22.52 0.41 1.99
CA LEU A 223 21.22 0.40 2.67
C LEU A 223 21.27 -0.42 3.97
N ARG A 224 21.91 -1.59 3.98
CA ARG A 224 22.08 -2.39 5.20
C ARG A 224 22.93 -1.67 6.25
N ALA A 225 23.96 -0.94 5.82
CA ALA A 225 24.86 -0.22 6.72
C ALA A 225 24.22 1.06 7.28
N ALA A 226 23.31 1.69 6.53
CA ALA A 226 22.69 2.96 6.91
C ALA A 226 21.65 2.82 8.04
N ASP A 227 21.01 1.65 8.15
CA ASP A 227 19.96 1.43 9.13
C ASP A 227 19.88 -0.06 9.52
N PRO A 228 20.26 -0.43 10.76
CA PRO A 228 20.22 -1.81 11.23
C PRO A 228 18.81 -2.41 11.31
N LEU A 229 17.76 -1.55 11.28
CA LEU A 229 16.36 -1.99 11.29
C LEU A 229 15.83 -2.28 9.89
N ILE A 230 16.62 -2.06 8.84
CA ILE A 230 16.25 -2.39 7.45
C ILE A 230 16.94 -3.68 7.00
N HIS A 231 16.16 -4.70 6.76
CA HIS A 231 16.62 -5.97 6.21
C HIS A 231 16.45 -5.99 4.69
N VAL A 232 17.56 -6.02 3.95
CA VAL A 232 17.56 -5.92 2.49
C VAL A 232 17.92 -7.26 1.86
N SER A 233 17.16 -7.67 0.88
CA SER A 233 17.37 -8.88 0.08
C SER A 233 17.13 -8.63 -1.40
N GLN A 234 17.78 -9.43 -2.24
CA GLN A 234 17.49 -9.54 -3.66
C GLN A 234 16.99 -10.95 -3.94
N VAL A 235 15.73 -11.11 -4.27
CA VAL A 235 15.11 -12.40 -4.62
C VAL A 235 14.91 -12.42 -6.12
N LYS A 236 15.83 -13.03 -6.86
CA LYS A 236 15.86 -12.98 -8.33
C LYS A 236 15.86 -11.54 -8.84
N SER A 237 14.81 -11.13 -9.57
CA SER A 237 14.63 -9.77 -10.11
C SER A 237 13.89 -8.81 -9.17
N VAL A 238 13.47 -9.27 -7.98
CA VAL A 238 12.74 -8.44 -7.02
C VAL A 238 13.67 -8.02 -5.89
N PHE A 239 13.83 -6.72 -5.71
CA PHE A 239 14.43 -6.16 -4.51
C PHE A 239 13.39 -6.11 -3.40
N VAL A 240 13.80 -6.50 -2.19
CA VAL A 240 12.95 -6.50 -1.00
C VAL A 240 13.69 -5.80 0.13
N ALA A 241 13.04 -4.82 0.76
CA ALA A 241 13.46 -4.30 2.05
C ALA A 241 12.34 -4.47 3.06
N ARG A 242 12.69 -4.86 4.29
CA ARG A 242 11.74 -5.06 5.38
C ARG A 242 12.19 -4.34 6.64
N HIS A 243 11.21 -3.88 7.39
CA HIS A 243 11.38 -3.32 8.72
C HIS A 243 10.37 -3.96 9.66
N ILE A 244 10.80 -4.26 10.89
CA ILE A 244 9.93 -4.72 11.98
C ILE A 244 10.25 -3.87 13.20
N GLY A 245 9.22 -3.43 13.91
CA GLY A 245 9.36 -2.61 15.10
C GLY A 245 8.00 -2.24 15.71
N ASP A 246 7.99 -1.18 16.49
CA ASP A 246 6.80 -0.71 17.20
C ASP A 246 6.44 0.74 16.91
N ASP A 247 7.23 1.39 16.08
CA ASP A 247 7.06 2.80 15.74
C ASP A 247 6.82 2.94 14.24
N SER A 248 5.63 3.43 13.87
CA SER A 248 5.24 3.64 12.47
C SER A 248 6.03 4.77 11.80
N GLU A 249 6.46 5.79 12.56
CA GLU A 249 7.28 6.87 12.00
C GLU A 249 8.69 6.37 11.66
N ALA A 250 9.27 5.51 12.52
CA ALA A 250 10.54 4.84 12.23
C ALA A 250 10.43 3.95 10.99
N ALA A 251 9.36 3.17 10.87
CA ALA A 251 9.08 2.34 9.71
C ALA A 251 8.94 3.17 8.43
N ARG A 252 8.19 4.28 8.48
CA ARG A 252 8.04 5.23 7.36
C ARG A 252 9.37 5.86 6.97
N ALA A 253 10.16 6.32 7.94
CA ALA A 253 11.49 6.87 7.69
C ALA A 253 12.41 5.84 7.03
N ALA A 254 12.34 4.57 7.47
CA ALA A 254 13.09 3.46 6.88
C ALA A 254 12.70 3.24 5.40
N MET A 255 11.40 3.14 5.10
CA MET A 255 10.91 2.96 3.72
C MET A 255 11.22 4.17 2.84
N LEU A 256 11.17 5.37 3.40
CA LEU A 256 11.55 6.61 2.70
C LEU A 256 13.03 6.59 2.32
N ARG A 257 13.95 6.17 3.21
CA ARG A 257 15.37 6.01 2.89
C ARG A 257 15.60 5.00 1.77
N VAL A 258 14.92 3.86 1.82
CA VAL A 258 14.96 2.86 0.74
C VAL A 258 14.53 3.48 -0.59
N TRP A 259 13.39 4.14 -0.62
CA TRP A 259 12.88 4.81 -1.82
C TRP A 259 13.86 5.85 -2.37
N GLN A 260 14.39 6.72 -1.50
CA GLN A 260 15.37 7.75 -1.88
C GLN A 260 16.64 7.16 -2.49
N ALA A 261 17.10 6.03 -1.97
CA ALA A 261 18.29 5.36 -2.49
C ALA A 261 18.03 4.65 -3.83
N LEU A 262 16.85 4.01 -4.00
CA LEU A 262 16.53 3.23 -5.19
C LEU A 262 16.08 4.08 -6.37
N ARG A 263 15.35 5.15 -6.13
CA ARG A 263 14.71 5.96 -7.16
C ARG A 263 15.67 6.53 -8.20
N PRO A 264 16.83 7.13 -7.83
CA PRO A 264 17.79 7.61 -8.80
C PRO A 264 18.32 6.50 -9.72
N HIS A 265 18.54 5.31 -9.15
CA HIS A 265 19.04 4.17 -9.91
C HIS A 265 17.97 3.60 -10.85
N LEU A 266 16.74 3.42 -10.39
CA LEU A 266 15.67 2.78 -11.16
C LEU A 266 14.99 3.73 -12.14
N LEU A 267 14.80 5.00 -11.76
CA LEU A 267 14.01 5.97 -12.53
C LEU A 267 14.85 7.12 -13.10
N GLY A 268 16.16 7.20 -12.76
CA GLY A 268 17.05 8.25 -13.22
C GLY A 268 16.73 9.64 -12.63
N ARG A 269 16.02 9.70 -11.49
CA ARG A 269 15.58 10.94 -10.85
C ARG A 269 15.69 10.84 -9.33
N PRO A 270 16.06 11.92 -8.62
CA PRO A 270 16.00 11.93 -7.16
C PRO A 270 14.56 11.80 -6.67
N ALA A 271 14.39 11.39 -5.42
CA ALA A 271 13.08 11.35 -4.79
C ALA A 271 12.52 12.77 -4.59
N CYS A 272 11.27 12.97 -5.01
CA CYS A 272 10.53 14.21 -4.77
C CYS A 272 9.44 13.92 -3.74
N ILE A 273 9.72 14.25 -2.48
CA ILE A 273 8.81 13.94 -1.37
C ILE A 273 7.49 14.68 -1.55
N PRO A 274 6.34 13.97 -1.57
CA PRO A 274 5.04 14.61 -1.65
C PRO A 274 4.80 15.57 -0.48
N ARG A 275 4.47 16.83 -0.76
CA ARG A 275 4.24 17.85 0.28
C ARG A 275 3.20 17.43 1.32
N ILE A 276 2.20 16.64 0.89
CA ILE A 276 1.13 16.15 1.76
C ILE A 276 1.62 15.26 2.91
N TRP A 277 2.83 14.71 2.82
CA TRP A 277 3.40 13.89 3.90
C TRP A 277 3.90 14.71 5.10
N HIS A 278 3.93 16.03 4.98
CA HIS A 278 4.37 16.97 6.00
C HIS A 278 3.22 17.83 6.57
N THR A 279 1.96 17.46 6.30
CA THR A 279 0.78 18.23 6.71
C THR A 279 -0.05 17.49 7.77
#